data_cd4fff933d97727d3112ef39b33ca832
#
_entry.id   cd4fff933d97727d3112ef39b33ca832
#
_cell.length_a   1.000
_cell.length_b   1.000
_cell.length_c   1.000
_cell.angle_alpha   90.00
_cell.angle_beta   90.00
_cell.angle_gamma   90.00
#
_symmetry.space_group_name_H-M   'P 1'
#
loop_
_entity.id
_entity.type
_entity.pdbx_description
1 polymer ?
#
loop_
_entity_poly.entity_id
_entity_poly.type
_entity_poly.pdbx_seq_one_letter_code
_entity_poly.pdbx_strand_id
1 'polypeptide(L)'
;AGKPAAVFTSSSSLHGGQETTHLTMALPLIHHGMLFVGLPYTEPALSSTTTGGTPYGASHVTWNRDPDAMADDERELARALGRRVAEVAKRLSSAG
;
A
#
# COMPACT_ATOMS: atom_id res chain seq x y z
N ALA A 1 8.00 -5.80 17.29
CA ALA A 1 8.62 -4.48 17.15
C ALA A 1 9.79 -4.56 16.17
N GLY A 2 10.02 -3.49 15.42
CA GLY A 2 11.10 -3.42 14.44
C GLY A 2 10.85 -4.14 13.11
N LYS A 3 9.75 -4.85 12.96
CA LYS A 3 9.42 -5.51 11.69
C LYS A 3 8.71 -4.52 10.76
N PRO A 4 8.94 -4.63 9.43
CA PRO A 4 8.21 -3.79 8.50
C PRO A 4 6.75 -4.23 8.37
N ALA A 5 5.86 -3.29 8.13
CA ALA A 5 4.44 -3.55 7.93
C ALA A 5 3.90 -2.60 6.89
N ALA A 6 2.92 -3.06 6.12
CA ALA A 6 2.24 -2.27 5.12
C ALA A 6 0.75 -2.60 5.13
N VAL A 7 -0.05 -1.74 4.53
CA VAL A 7 -1.50 -1.92 4.47
C VAL A 7 -2.00 -1.79 3.03
N PHE A 8 -3.12 -2.44 2.75
CA PHE A 8 -3.83 -2.28 1.49
C PHE A 8 -5.32 -2.29 1.75
N THR A 9 -6.08 -1.72 0.84
CA THR A 9 -7.53 -1.66 0.97
C THR A 9 -8.21 -1.68 -0.40
N SER A 10 -9.53 -1.82 -0.38
CA SER A 10 -10.38 -1.78 -1.57
C SER A 10 -11.60 -0.95 -1.27
N SER A 11 -12.08 -0.21 -2.26
CA SER A 11 -13.30 0.59 -2.12
C SER A 11 -14.08 0.57 -3.42
N SER A 12 -15.36 0.96 -3.34
CA SER A 12 -16.21 1.04 -4.54
C SER A 12 -16.05 2.36 -5.28
N SER A 13 -15.39 3.34 -4.70
CA SER A 13 -15.17 4.64 -5.33
C SER A 13 -13.77 5.17 -5.04
N LEU A 14 -13.32 6.09 -5.90
CA LEU A 14 -12.00 6.71 -5.76
C LEU A 14 -11.89 7.52 -4.46
N HIS A 15 -12.99 8.12 -4.03
CA HIS A 15 -13.04 8.93 -2.81
C HIS A 15 -13.68 8.19 -1.63
N GLY A 16 -13.60 6.87 -1.63
CA GLY A 16 -14.20 6.01 -0.61
C GLY A 16 -13.42 5.90 0.70
N GLY A 17 -12.55 6.84 1.00
CA GLY A 17 -11.82 6.86 2.27
C GLY A 17 -10.58 5.97 2.30
N GLN A 18 -9.99 5.67 1.16
CA GLN A 18 -8.82 4.77 1.07
C GLN A 18 -7.66 5.24 1.94
N GLU A 19 -7.31 6.52 1.84
CA GLU A 19 -6.18 7.06 2.61
C GLU A 19 -6.48 7.07 4.10
N THR A 20 -7.71 7.44 4.49
CA THR A 20 -8.14 7.40 5.88
C THR A 20 -8.09 5.98 6.43
N THR A 21 -8.53 4.99 5.65
CA THR A 21 -8.47 3.57 6.04
C THR A 21 -7.03 3.13 6.23
N HIS A 22 -6.12 3.49 5.30
CA HIS A 22 -4.70 3.17 5.42
C HIS A 22 -4.12 3.75 6.70
N LEU A 23 -4.37 5.02 6.99
CA LEU A 23 -3.84 5.69 8.16
C LEU A 23 -4.41 5.10 9.46
N THR A 24 -5.71 4.78 9.48
CA THR A 24 -6.34 4.14 10.63
C THR A 24 -5.74 2.76 10.90
N MET A 25 -5.48 1.97 9.86
CA MET A 25 -4.84 0.67 9.99
C MET A 25 -3.38 0.78 10.43
N ALA A 26 -2.70 1.86 10.04
CA ALA A 26 -1.30 2.09 10.38
C ALA A 26 -1.09 2.39 11.88
N LEU A 27 -2.05 3.05 12.53
CA LEU A 27 -1.88 3.48 13.91
C LEU A 27 -1.55 2.33 14.87
N PRO A 28 -2.31 1.21 14.93
CA PRO A 28 -1.93 0.12 15.81
C PRO A 28 -0.59 -0.52 15.43
N LEU A 29 -0.23 -0.56 14.16
CA LEU A 29 1.06 -1.09 13.72
C LEU A 29 2.21 -0.25 14.25
N ILE A 30 2.07 1.07 14.20
CA ILE A 30 3.06 2.00 14.73
C ILE A 30 3.17 1.86 16.24
N HIS A 31 2.04 1.72 16.95
CA HIS A 31 2.01 1.52 18.40
C HIS A 31 2.71 0.23 18.81
N HIS A 32 2.73 -0.80 17.98
CA HIS A 32 3.46 -2.03 18.23
C HIS A 32 4.95 -1.92 17.90
N GLY A 33 5.42 -0.75 17.49
CA GLY A 33 6.82 -0.54 17.16
C GLY A 33 7.24 -1.11 15.81
N MET A 34 6.27 -1.36 14.92
CA MET A 34 6.56 -1.81 13.56
C MET A 34 6.95 -0.64 12.67
N LEU A 35 7.75 -0.90 11.66
CA LEU A 35 8.13 0.11 10.66
C LEU A 35 7.08 0.12 9.55
N PHE A 36 6.32 1.21 9.46
CA PHE A 36 5.30 1.36 8.43
C PHE A 36 5.95 1.65 7.08
N VAL A 37 5.61 0.85 6.06
CA VAL A 37 6.17 0.97 4.72
C VAL A 37 5.07 1.43 3.77
N GLY A 38 5.30 2.59 3.11
CA GLY A 38 4.42 3.10 2.07
C GLY A 38 5.06 2.99 0.69
N LEU A 39 4.50 3.71 -0.25
CA LEU A 39 4.96 3.77 -1.65
C LEU A 39 5.56 5.15 -1.94
N PRO A 40 6.83 5.22 -2.37
CA PRO A 40 7.43 6.51 -2.72
C PRO A 40 6.99 6.96 -4.11
N TYR A 41 7.00 8.27 -4.35
CA TYR A 41 6.67 8.83 -5.66
C TYR A 41 7.71 8.51 -6.74
N THR A 42 8.79 7.82 -6.41
CA THR A 42 9.69 7.23 -7.40
C THR A 42 9.06 6.06 -8.15
N GLU A 43 7.92 5.53 -7.65
CA GLU A 43 7.12 4.55 -8.37
C GLU A 43 6.25 5.28 -9.41
N PRO A 44 6.49 5.10 -10.72
CA PRO A 44 5.75 5.87 -11.74
C PRO A 44 4.24 5.67 -11.69
N ALA A 45 3.79 4.45 -11.35
CA ALA A 45 2.37 4.14 -11.30
C ALA A 45 1.61 4.97 -10.26
N LEU A 46 2.29 5.46 -9.21
CA LEU A 46 1.66 6.28 -8.19
C LEU A 46 1.21 7.64 -8.74
N SER A 47 1.95 8.19 -9.71
CA SER A 47 1.59 9.43 -10.37
C SER A 47 0.62 9.23 -11.54
N SER A 48 0.66 8.06 -12.19
CA SER A 48 -0.17 7.79 -13.37
C SER A 48 -1.52 7.16 -13.05
N THR A 49 -1.69 6.59 -11.85
CA THR A 49 -2.95 5.92 -11.52
C THR A 49 -4.12 6.89 -11.52
N THR A 50 -5.24 6.45 -12.11
CA THR A 50 -6.52 7.17 -12.08
C THR A 50 -7.55 6.42 -11.24
N THR A 51 -7.15 5.35 -10.58
CA THR A 51 -8.01 4.52 -9.74
C THR A 51 -7.36 4.34 -8.36
N GLY A 52 -7.03 3.12 -7.96
CA GLY A 52 -6.45 2.86 -6.65
C GLY A 52 -4.97 3.16 -6.57
N GLY A 53 -4.46 3.16 -5.35
CA GLY A 53 -3.06 3.38 -5.04
C GLY A 53 -2.78 4.73 -4.40
N THR A 54 -2.15 4.70 -3.23
CA THR A 54 -1.78 5.91 -2.48
C THR A 54 -0.38 5.73 -1.91
N PRO A 55 0.31 6.83 -1.50
CA PRO A 55 1.61 6.69 -0.84
C PRO A 55 1.54 5.95 0.50
N TYR A 56 0.36 5.88 1.11
CA TYR A 56 0.17 5.18 2.39
C TYR A 56 -0.02 3.67 2.23
N GLY A 57 -0.32 3.18 1.04
CA GLY A 57 -0.51 1.77 0.76
C GLY A 57 -1.20 1.53 -0.56
N ALA A 58 -1.21 0.26 -0.98
CA ALA A 58 -1.90 -0.12 -2.20
C ALA A 58 -3.41 -0.16 -1.98
N SER A 59 -4.18 0.10 -3.02
CA SER A 59 -5.63 0.04 -2.96
C SER A 59 -6.23 -0.34 -4.30
N HIS A 60 -7.48 -0.78 -4.25
CA HIS A 60 -8.25 -1.20 -5.41
C HIS A 60 -9.60 -0.49 -5.42
N VAL A 61 -9.99 0.07 -6.57
CA VAL A 61 -11.28 0.72 -6.77
C VAL A 61 -12.15 -0.19 -7.63
N THR A 62 -13.31 -0.58 -7.12
CA THR A 62 -14.21 -1.51 -7.80
C THR A 62 -15.33 -0.85 -8.61
N TRP A 63 -15.46 0.47 -8.55
CA TRP A 63 -16.51 1.23 -9.25
C TRP A 63 -16.55 0.89 -10.74
N ASN A 64 -17.76 0.51 -11.23
CA ASN A 64 -18.02 0.19 -12.64
C ASN A 64 -17.06 -0.85 -13.23
N ARG A 65 -16.46 -1.70 -12.40
CA ARG A 65 -15.55 -2.74 -12.87
C ARG A 65 -15.88 -4.06 -12.17
N ASP A 66 -15.44 -5.14 -12.80
CA ASP A 66 -15.46 -6.44 -12.18
C ASP A 66 -14.67 -6.33 -10.86
N PRO A 67 -15.25 -6.71 -9.70
CA PRO A 67 -14.54 -6.64 -8.43
C PRO A 67 -13.22 -7.42 -8.40
N ASP A 68 -13.08 -8.43 -9.26
CA ASP A 68 -11.86 -9.23 -9.34
C ASP A 68 -10.82 -8.62 -10.28
N ALA A 69 -11.18 -7.56 -11.02
CA ALA A 69 -10.28 -6.92 -11.96
C ALA A 69 -9.57 -5.73 -11.31
N MET A 70 -8.25 -5.73 -11.38
CA MET A 70 -7.43 -4.60 -10.93
C MET A 70 -6.89 -3.85 -12.14
N ALA A 71 -6.85 -2.51 -12.08
CA ALA A 71 -6.14 -1.72 -13.07
C ALA A 71 -4.65 -2.04 -13.03
N ASP A 72 -3.96 -1.83 -14.16
CA ASP A 72 -2.52 -2.13 -14.24
C ASP A 72 -1.71 -1.33 -13.21
N ASP A 73 -2.02 -0.05 -13.02
CA ASP A 73 -1.35 0.78 -12.02
C ASP A 73 -1.61 0.28 -10.59
N GLU A 74 -2.84 -0.14 -10.29
CA GLU A 74 -3.17 -0.72 -8.98
C GLU A 74 -2.37 -1.98 -8.71
N ARG A 75 -2.27 -2.86 -9.71
CA ARG A 75 -1.50 -4.11 -9.61
C ARG A 75 -0.02 -3.83 -9.44
N GLU A 76 0.52 -2.89 -10.21
CA GLU A 76 1.93 -2.52 -10.12
C GLU A 76 2.27 -1.93 -8.75
N LEU A 77 1.41 -1.08 -8.22
CA LEU A 77 1.61 -0.49 -6.89
C LEU A 77 1.53 -1.55 -5.79
N ALA A 78 0.62 -2.51 -5.90
CA ALA A 78 0.54 -3.61 -4.94
C ALA A 78 1.82 -4.47 -4.97
N ARG A 79 2.34 -4.76 -6.16
CA ARG A 79 3.60 -5.49 -6.32
C ARG A 79 4.79 -4.71 -5.76
N ALA A 80 4.84 -3.41 -6.04
CA ALA A 80 5.89 -2.54 -5.55
C ALA A 80 5.89 -2.48 -4.02
N LEU A 81 4.72 -2.39 -3.40
CA LEU A 81 4.61 -2.38 -1.95
C LEU A 81 5.12 -3.69 -1.36
N GLY A 82 4.73 -4.83 -1.93
CA GLY A 82 5.23 -6.14 -1.49
C GLY A 82 6.74 -6.26 -1.61
N ARG A 83 7.32 -5.79 -2.72
CA ARG A 83 8.78 -5.79 -2.91
C ARG A 83 9.48 -4.93 -1.85
N ARG A 84 8.94 -3.74 -1.55
CA ARG A 84 9.51 -2.86 -0.54
C ARG A 84 9.50 -3.49 0.85
N VAL A 85 8.38 -4.11 1.23
CA VAL A 85 8.29 -4.80 2.52
C VAL A 85 9.33 -5.92 2.60
N ALA A 86 9.46 -6.70 1.54
CA ALA A 86 10.43 -7.81 1.50
C ALA A 86 11.88 -7.29 1.58
N GLU A 87 12.20 -6.21 0.85
CA GLU A 87 13.53 -5.61 0.87
C GLU A 87 13.89 -5.05 2.25
N VAL A 88 12.96 -4.34 2.88
CA VAL A 88 13.17 -3.78 4.22
C VAL A 88 13.35 -4.90 5.23
N ALA A 89 12.51 -5.93 5.16
CA ALA A 89 12.61 -7.08 6.06
C ALA A 89 13.97 -7.78 5.92
N LYS A 90 14.44 -7.95 4.69
CA LYS A 90 15.74 -8.57 4.41
C LYS A 90 16.90 -7.75 4.97
N ARG A 91 16.86 -6.43 4.81
CA ARG A 91 17.91 -5.55 5.32
C ARG A 91 17.96 -5.54 6.85
N LEU A 92 16.79 -5.50 7.49
CA LEU A 92 16.70 -5.54 8.95
C LEU A 92 17.19 -6.88 9.51
N SER A 93 16.88 -7.97 8.86
CA SER A 93 17.37 -9.30 9.20
C SER A 93 18.89 -9.40 9.12
N SER A 94 19.48 -8.80 8.08
CA SER A 94 20.92 -8.81 7.85
C SER A 94 21.67 -7.93 8.84
N ALA A 95 21.03 -6.84 9.32
CA ALA A 95 21.65 -5.92 10.27
C ALA A 95 21.57 -6.42 11.71
N GLY A 96 20.64 -7.33 11.96
CA GLY A 96 20.43 -7.89 13.30
C GLY A 96 21.07 -9.23 13.44
#